data_e7b56a74a96e67b873781477dd62b639
#
_entry.id   e7b56a74a96e67b873781477dd62b639
#
_cell.length_a   1.000
_cell.length_b   1.000
_cell.length_c   1.000
_cell.angle_alpha   90.00
_cell.angle_beta   90.00
_cell.angle_gamma   90.00
#
_symmetry.space_group_name_H-M   'P 1'
#
loop_
_entity.id
_entity.type
_entity.pdbx_description
1 polymer ?
#
loop_
_entity_poly.entity_id
_entity_poly.type
_entity_poly.pdbx_seq_one_letter_code
_entity_poly.pdbx_strand_id
1 'polypeptide(L)'
;MNIIASEFPYVDSADLFEKVSDQPWAVFLDSGNTDHLIEQGSHADFDVMAIKPQSTLVFDGDVTHFCRGAVKDRLYGDPLAILQSAIPKVDNIEELNERYLPGALGYFSYDLARQYETLPNLSDDDEQLPMMAVGIYSVVVVVDHRKQCCRLVQLGDSKKVQDIVDEWRDLLEWSIEFEKDMIDFSGEDEANQKLKKPFQTGGLLSGLLQENMPRDLYRERFRIVQNYITAGDCYQVNLTKQFSAQVNGDPWLTYRYLRSQSPAPYGSFMNFPFAQILSNSPESFIQCRAGKVVTSPIKGTRPRAHHNKAVDKAEAKALKRSVKDRAENLMIVDLMRNDLSRCCELGSVEVPKLFQVHSFANVHHLISTVTGQLRKGLHSIDLFRACFPGGSITGAPKIRAMEIIEELEPTRRGLYCGCIGYFGVDESMETNIAIRTIVVKDGVARYSAGGGLVFDSEVEDEYQELLDKSRMMTEALFKNKRPSNN
;
A
#
# COMPACT_ATOMS: atom_id res chain seq x y z
N MET A 1 1.76 -4.58 29.54
CA MET A 1 3.08 -4.12 29.05
C MET A 1 3.02 -2.61 28.93
N ASN A 2 4.10 -1.89 29.34
CA ASN A 2 4.12 -0.44 29.25
C ASN A 2 4.56 0.00 27.84
N ILE A 3 3.99 1.09 27.36
CA ILE A 3 4.46 1.78 26.17
C ILE A 3 5.28 2.99 26.61
N ILE A 4 6.45 3.17 25.99
CA ILE A 4 7.34 4.28 26.25
C ILE A 4 7.59 4.99 24.94
N ALA A 5 7.43 6.31 24.91
CA ALA A 5 7.70 7.13 23.74
C ALA A 5 8.79 8.16 24.08
N SER A 6 9.75 8.29 23.19
CA SER A 6 10.81 9.30 23.25
C SER A 6 10.73 10.19 22.00
N GLU A 7 10.85 11.49 22.18
CA GLU A 7 10.81 12.47 21.07
C GLU A 7 12.22 12.93 20.70
N PHE A 8 12.46 13.05 19.40
CA PHE A 8 13.70 13.49 18.79
C PHE A 8 13.41 14.63 17.79
N PRO A 9 14.39 15.47 17.48
CA PRO A 9 14.28 16.40 16.37
C PRO A 9 13.89 15.71 15.07
N TYR A 10 13.32 16.47 14.14
CA TYR A 10 12.93 15.96 12.83
C TYR A 10 14.17 15.52 12.03
N VAL A 11 14.02 14.38 11.34
CA VAL A 11 14.97 13.85 10.35
C VAL A 11 14.16 13.40 9.15
N ASP A 12 14.68 13.56 7.93
CA ASP A 12 14.03 13.01 6.75
C ASP A 12 13.89 11.48 6.88
N SER A 13 12.67 11.00 6.77
CA SER A 13 12.34 9.59 7.01
C SER A 13 12.99 8.66 6.00
N ALA A 14 13.09 9.07 4.72
CA ALA A 14 13.69 8.23 3.68
C ALA A 14 15.21 8.16 3.84
N ASP A 15 15.87 9.22 4.27
CA ASP A 15 17.31 9.23 4.55
C ASP A 15 17.63 8.42 5.82
N LEU A 16 16.78 8.49 6.84
CA LEU A 16 16.90 7.67 8.04
C LEU A 16 16.70 6.18 7.70
N PHE A 17 15.63 5.85 6.96
CA PHE A 17 15.33 4.46 6.62
C PHE A 17 16.37 3.82 5.68
N GLU A 18 17.06 4.60 4.85
CA GLU A 18 18.15 4.11 3.98
C GLU A 18 19.21 3.32 4.75
N LYS A 19 19.47 3.70 6.02
CA LYS A 19 20.47 3.05 6.87
C LYS A 19 20.10 1.62 7.30
N VAL A 20 18.83 1.28 7.21
CA VAL A 20 18.27 -0.01 7.63
C VAL A 20 17.49 -0.73 6.52
N SER A 21 17.40 -0.14 5.33
CA SER A 21 16.59 -0.64 4.23
C SER A 21 16.97 -2.03 3.73
N ASP A 22 18.22 -2.46 3.94
CA ASP A 22 18.73 -3.78 3.58
C ASP A 22 18.54 -4.83 4.69
N GLN A 23 18.11 -4.44 5.89
CA GLN A 23 17.82 -5.40 6.95
C GLN A 23 16.61 -6.26 6.61
N PRO A 24 16.66 -7.57 6.86
CA PRO A 24 15.50 -8.43 6.66
C PRO A 24 14.35 -8.00 7.59
N TRP A 25 13.14 -7.95 7.04
CA TRP A 25 11.95 -7.46 7.72
C TRP A 25 11.98 -5.96 8.06
N ALA A 26 12.81 -5.17 7.38
CA ALA A 26 12.68 -3.72 7.44
C ALA A 26 11.40 -3.28 6.70
N VAL A 27 10.62 -2.42 7.35
CA VAL A 27 9.33 -1.91 6.85
C VAL A 27 9.31 -0.39 6.96
N PHE A 28 8.94 0.26 5.87
CA PHE A 28 8.67 1.68 5.78
C PHE A 28 7.28 1.90 5.22
N LEU A 29 6.39 2.49 6.01
CA LEU A 29 5.10 3.02 5.56
C LEU A 29 5.29 4.51 5.37
N ASP A 30 5.11 4.98 4.15
CA ASP A 30 5.53 6.30 3.65
C ASP A 30 4.31 7.10 3.20
N SER A 31 4.16 8.29 3.74
CA SER A 31 3.15 9.25 3.35
C SER A 31 3.52 10.03 2.07
N GLY A 32 4.74 9.84 1.56
CA GLY A 32 5.29 10.62 0.46
C GLY A 32 5.51 12.10 0.79
N ASN A 33 5.36 12.49 2.06
CA ASN A 33 5.38 13.89 2.51
C ASN A 33 4.44 14.78 1.66
N THR A 34 3.19 14.32 1.53
CA THR A 34 2.16 14.98 0.69
C THR A 34 1.25 15.93 1.46
N ASP A 35 1.64 16.37 2.67
CA ASP A 35 0.87 17.15 3.65
C ASP A 35 0.13 18.35 3.11
N HIS A 36 0.79 19.07 2.18
CA HIS A 36 0.23 20.30 1.59
C HIS A 36 -0.93 20.01 0.62
N LEU A 37 -1.25 18.72 0.39
CA LEU A 37 -2.21 18.27 -0.62
C LEU A 37 -3.48 17.65 -0.02
N ILE A 38 -3.48 17.31 1.28
CA ILE A 38 -4.58 16.58 1.93
C ILE A 38 -5.10 17.36 3.15
N GLU A 39 -6.39 17.19 3.47
CA GLU A 39 -7.02 17.83 4.64
C GLU A 39 -6.33 17.46 5.96
N GLN A 40 -6.31 18.41 6.91
CA GLN A 40 -5.70 18.28 8.23
C GLN A 40 -6.08 16.98 8.96
N GLY A 41 -5.07 16.28 9.50
CA GLY A 41 -5.25 15.06 10.29
C GLY A 41 -5.31 13.77 9.46
N SER A 42 -4.87 13.80 8.21
CA SER A 42 -4.69 12.60 7.40
C SER A 42 -3.43 11.82 7.83
N HIS A 43 -3.35 10.52 7.47
CA HIS A 43 -2.14 9.71 7.64
C HIS A 43 -0.95 10.23 6.81
N ALA A 44 -1.17 11.06 5.81
CA ALA A 44 -0.13 11.73 5.04
C ALA A 44 0.77 12.66 5.86
N ASP A 45 0.42 12.89 7.11
CA ASP A 45 1.24 13.63 8.07
C ASP A 45 2.35 12.76 8.71
N PHE A 46 2.33 11.42 8.52
CA PHE A 46 3.19 10.50 9.26
C PHE A 46 3.85 9.44 8.41
N ASP A 47 5.13 9.19 8.68
CA ASP A 47 5.83 7.99 8.21
C ASP A 47 6.11 7.05 9.38
N VAL A 48 6.06 5.74 9.13
CA VAL A 48 6.28 4.70 10.15
C VAL A 48 7.35 3.73 9.70
N MET A 49 8.37 3.53 10.52
CA MET A 49 9.48 2.62 10.25
C MET A 49 9.61 1.57 11.34
N ALA A 50 9.95 0.34 10.93
CA ALA A 50 10.20 -0.75 11.87
C ALA A 50 11.24 -1.73 11.31
N ILE A 51 12.03 -2.31 12.21
CA ILE A 51 13.03 -3.36 11.93
C ILE A 51 12.98 -4.44 13.00
N LYS A 52 13.58 -5.60 12.72
CA LYS A 52 13.79 -6.68 13.70
C LYS A 52 12.52 -7.06 14.46
N PRO A 53 11.50 -7.61 13.78
CA PRO A 53 10.25 -7.99 14.42
C PRO A 53 10.50 -9.01 15.55
N GLN A 54 9.70 -8.91 16.61
CA GLN A 54 9.71 -9.85 17.72
C GLN A 54 9.28 -11.26 17.27
N SER A 55 8.33 -11.31 16.35
CA SER A 55 7.87 -12.53 15.67
C SER A 55 7.39 -12.22 14.26
N THR A 56 7.37 -13.23 13.41
CA THR A 56 6.90 -13.14 12.04
C THR A 56 5.85 -14.20 11.76
N LEU A 57 4.87 -13.85 10.93
CA LEU A 57 3.81 -14.73 10.43
C LEU A 57 3.84 -14.71 8.91
N VAL A 58 4.03 -15.87 8.31
CA VAL A 58 4.04 -16.05 6.86
C VAL A 58 3.03 -17.15 6.51
N PHE A 59 1.95 -16.80 5.81
CA PHE A 59 0.91 -17.73 5.40
C PHE A 59 1.08 -18.08 3.92
N ASP A 60 1.26 -19.37 3.61
CA ASP A 60 1.52 -19.87 2.25
C ASP A 60 0.24 -20.31 1.49
N GLY A 61 -0.91 -20.27 2.14
CA GLY A 61 -2.20 -20.73 1.62
C GLY A 61 -2.81 -21.88 2.42
N ASP A 62 -1.96 -22.66 3.09
CA ASP A 62 -2.36 -23.80 3.92
C ASP A 62 -1.95 -23.64 5.38
N VAL A 63 -0.76 -23.11 5.61
CA VAL A 63 -0.12 -23.05 6.93
C VAL A 63 0.44 -21.67 7.21
N THR A 64 0.23 -21.18 8.43
CA THR A 64 0.95 -19.99 8.94
C THR A 64 2.24 -20.44 9.61
N HIS A 65 3.37 -20.08 8.99
CA HIS A 65 4.71 -20.25 9.56
C HIS A 65 4.95 -19.12 10.58
N PHE A 66 4.94 -19.48 11.85
CA PHE A 66 5.23 -18.56 12.94
C PHE A 66 6.67 -18.70 13.39
N CYS A 67 7.41 -17.58 13.47
CA CYS A 67 8.77 -17.56 13.99
C CYS A 67 8.89 -16.52 15.09
N ARG A 68 9.47 -16.91 16.24
CA ARG A 68 9.79 -16.03 17.37
C ARG A 68 11.14 -16.43 17.98
N GLY A 69 12.20 -15.73 17.60
CA GLY A 69 13.56 -16.10 17.95
C GLY A 69 13.93 -17.47 17.37
N ALA A 70 14.29 -18.43 18.22
CA ALA A 70 14.59 -19.81 17.81
C ALA A 70 13.33 -20.69 17.62
N VAL A 71 12.17 -20.25 18.08
CA VAL A 71 10.91 -21.00 17.96
C VAL A 71 10.38 -20.85 16.55
N LYS A 72 10.08 -21.99 15.91
CA LYS A 72 9.47 -22.07 14.59
C LYS A 72 8.31 -23.04 14.65
N ASP A 73 7.11 -22.56 14.49
CA ASP A 73 5.88 -23.34 14.58
C ASP A 73 5.10 -23.27 13.26
N ARG A 74 4.31 -24.29 13.01
CA ARG A 74 3.31 -24.36 11.95
C ARG A 74 1.94 -24.28 12.57
N LEU A 75 1.23 -23.19 12.30
CA LEU A 75 -0.10 -22.94 12.83
C LEU A 75 -1.14 -23.14 11.74
N TYR A 76 -2.17 -23.92 12.03
CA TYR A 76 -3.26 -24.22 11.11
C TYR A 76 -4.50 -23.43 11.49
N GLY A 77 -5.31 -23.08 10.50
CA GLY A 77 -6.57 -22.35 10.68
C GLY A 77 -6.51 -20.97 10.04
N ASP A 78 -7.44 -20.13 10.43
CA ASP A 78 -7.59 -18.78 9.86
C ASP A 78 -6.36 -17.88 10.13
N PRO A 79 -5.61 -17.46 9.09
CA PRO A 79 -4.39 -16.67 9.26
C PRO A 79 -4.63 -15.31 9.92
N LEU A 80 -5.80 -14.71 9.74
CA LEU A 80 -6.14 -13.44 10.39
C LEU A 80 -6.48 -13.62 11.89
N ALA A 81 -7.09 -14.73 12.27
CA ALA A 81 -7.29 -15.05 13.68
C ALA A 81 -5.95 -15.36 14.39
N ILE A 82 -5.03 -16.03 13.70
CA ILE A 82 -3.66 -16.26 14.18
C ILE A 82 -2.93 -14.93 14.35
N LEU A 83 -3.02 -14.03 13.37
CA LEU A 83 -2.46 -12.66 13.46
C LEU A 83 -3.01 -11.90 14.66
N GLN A 84 -4.33 -11.90 14.84
CA GLN A 84 -4.98 -11.23 15.97
C GLN A 84 -4.46 -11.75 17.32
N SER A 85 -4.26 -13.06 17.42
CA SER A 85 -3.74 -13.69 18.63
C SER A 85 -2.25 -13.39 18.88
N ALA A 86 -1.49 -13.09 17.84
CA ALA A 86 -0.06 -12.79 17.92
C ALA A 86 0.24 -11.33 18.30
N ILE A 87 -0.70 -10.40 18.07
CA ILE A 87 -0.56 -8.99 18.48
C ILE A 87 -0.67 -8.93 20.01
N PRO A 88 0.33 -8.34 20.69
CA PRO A 88 0.32 -8.21 22.14
C PRO A 88 -0.88 -7.38 22.62
N LYS A 89 -1.51 -7.82 23.69
CA LYS A 89 -2.56 -7.03 24.39
C LYS A 89 -1.91 -6.09 25.40
N VAL A 90 -2.33 -4.85 25.38
CA VAL A 90 -1.86 -3.80 26.28
C VAL A 90 -3.06 -3.22 27.05
N ASP A 91 -2.90 -3.11 28.35
CA ASP A 91 -3.91 -2.48 29.21
C ASP A 91 -3.64 -0.97 29.33
N ASN A 92 -4.67 -0.15 29.51
CA ASN A 92 -4.58 1.30 29.76
C ASN A 92 -3.91 2.14 28.65
N ILE A 93 -4.31 1.90 27.39
CA ILE A 93 -3.79 2.63 26.22
C ILE A 93 -4.38 4.05 26.09
N GLU A 94 -5.52 4.33 26.73
CA GLU A 94 -6.29 5.57 26.54
C GLU A 94 -5.54 6.87 26.91
N GLU A 95 -4.46 6.78 27.69
CA GLU A 95 -3.64 7.93 28.09
C GLU A 95 -2.53 8.31 27.07
N LEU A 96 -2.30 7.46 26.05
CA LEU A 96 -1.25 7.66 25.08
C LEU A 96 -1.74 8.43 23.85
N ASN A 97 -1.30 9.65 23.69
CA ASN A 97 -1.66 10.51 22.56
C ASN A 97 -0.76 10.22 21.31
N GLU A 98 -0.36 8.96 21.11
CA GLU A 98 0.45 8.54 19.98
C GLU A 98 -0.43 8.06 18.80
N ARG A 99 -0.07 8.47 17.59
CA ARG A 99 -0.81 8.09 16.37
C ARG A 99 -0.56 6.64 15.98
N TYR A 100 0.69 6.19 16.07
CA TYR A 100 1.09 4.83 15.75
C TYR A 100 1.83 4.22 16.93
N LEU A 101 1.38 3.05 17.32
CA LEU A 101 1.95 2.26 18.40
C LEU A 101 2.66 1.02 17.81
N PRO A 102 3.56 0.35 18.54
CA PRO A 102 4.03 -0.97 18.17
C PRO A 102 2.89 -1.91 17.77
N GLY A 103 3.17 -2.88 16.89
CA GLY A 103 2.12 -3.75 16.38
C GLY A 103 2.56 -4.60 15.19
N ALA A 104 1.60 -4.96 14.37
CA ALA A 104 1.80 -5.79 13.18
C ALA A 104 1.91 -4.91 11.93
N LEU A 105 3.00 -5.09 11.15
CA LEU A 105 3.21 -4.43 9.86
C LEU A 105 3.52 -5.47 8.79
N GLY A 106 2.89 -5.36 7.63
CA GLY A 106 3.12 -6.30 6.56
C GLY A 106 2.13 -6.16 5.40
N TYR A 107 2.02 -7.23 4.61
CA TYR A 107 1.11 -7.26 3.47
C TYR A 107 0.15 -8.45 3.51
N PHE A 108 -0.94 -8.29 2.78
CA PHE A 108 -2.02 -9.25 2.56
C PHE A 108 -2.26 -9.34 1.06
N SER A 109 -1.90 -10.46 0.44
CA SER A 109 -2.12 -10.73 -0.98
C SER A 109 -3.60 -10.71 -1.32
N TYR A 110 -3.96 -10.27 -2.55
CA TYR A 110 -5.32 -10.40 -3.07
C TYR A 110 -5.84 -11.84 -2.95
N ASP A 111 -4.96 -12.81 -3.17
CA ASP A 111 -5.29 -14.24 -3.12
C ASP A 111 -5.60 -14.76 -1.70
N LEU A 112 -5.32 -13.98 -0.64
CA LEU A 112 -5.79 -14.29 0.72
C LEU A 112 -7.33 -14.38 0.78
N ALA A 113 -8.04 -13.73 -0.12
CA ALA A 113 -9.49 -13.83 -0.23
C ALA A 113 -9.99 -15.27 -0.43
N ARG A 114 -9.17 -16.17 -1.00
CA ARG A 114 -9.48 -17.59 -1.17
C ARG A 114 -9.67 -18.34 0.15
N GLN A 115 -9.24 -17.77 1.27
CA GLN A 115 -9.49 -18.31 2.60
C GLN A 115 -10.92 -18.04 3.09
N TYR A 116 -11.59 -17.05 2.51
CA TYR A 116 -12.90 -16.56 2.96
C TYR A 116 -14.00 -16.74 1.91
N GLU A 117 -13.62 -16.82 0.64
CA GLU A 117 -14.54 -16.93 -0.49
C GLU A 117 -14.18 -18.13 -1.35
N THR A 118 -15.19 -18.86 -1.82
CA THR A 118 -14.99 -19.99 -2.75
C THR A 118 -14.80 -19.43 -4.15
N LEU A 119 -13.56 -19.42 -4.63
CA LEU A 119 -13.20 -18.92 -5.96
C LEU A 119 -12.70 -20.06 -6.84
N PRO A 120 -12.90 -20.00 -8.17
CA PRO A 120 -12.25 -20.89 -9.11
C PRO A 120 -10.72 -20.83 -8.97
N ASN A 121 -10.03 -21.84 -9.46
CA ASN A 121 -8.58 -21.92 -9.45
C ASN A 121 -8.12 -22.19 -10.90
N LEU A 122 -8.11 -21.15 -11.72
CA LEU A 122 -7.88 -21.23 -13.16
C LEU A 122 -6.59 -20.52 -13.60
N SER A 123 -6.18 -19.48 -12.88
CA SER A 123 -5.01 -18.69 -13.21
C SER A 123 -3.73 -19.23 -12.55
N ASP A 124 -2.59 -19.07 -13.24
CA ASP A 124 -1.28 -19.53 -12.79
C ASP A 124 -0.71 -18.63 -11.67
N ASP A 125 0.00 -19.21 -10.70
CA ASP A 125 0.69 -18.50 -9.65
C ASP A 125 2.18 -18.30 -9.99
N ASP A 126 2.48 -17.29 -10.79
CA ASP A 126 3.85 -17.00 -11.25
C ASP A 126 4.73 -16.30 -10.20
N GLU A 127 4.12 -15.60 -9.26
CA GLU A 127 4.87 -14.91 -8.20
C GLU A 127 5.26 -15.85 -7.06
N GLN A 128 4.41 -16.81 -6.74
CA GLN A 128 4.59 -17.72 -5.62
C GLN A 128 4.92 -16.98 -4.32
N LEU A 129 4.22 -15.87 -4.10
CA LEU A 129 4.33 -15.10 -2.87
C LEU A 129 3.46 -15.71 -1.78
N PRO A 130 3.90 -15.68 -0.52
CA PRO A 130 2.99 -15.93 0.60
C PRO A 130 1.73 -15.08 0.51
N MET A 131 0.57 -15.64 0.86
CA MET A 131 -0.69 -14.89 0.85
C MET A 131 -0.75 -13.83 1.96
N MET A 132 0.07 -13.98 3.01
CA MET A 132 0.25 -12.99 4.06
C MET A 132 1.69 -13.06 4.57
N ALA A 133 2.33 -11.90 4.76
CA ALA A 133 3.60 -11.81 5.47
C ALA A 133 3.60 -10.58 6.38
N VAL A 134 3.67 -10.81 7.69
CA VAL A 134 3.53 -9.80 8.72
C VAL A 134 4.58 -9.99 9.80
N GLY A 135 5.28 -8.90 10.17
CA GLY A 135 6.12 -8.82 11.36
C GLY A 135 5.37 -8.19 12.53
N ILE A 136 5.57 -8.71 13.74
CA ILE A 136 5.12 -8.09 14.99
C ILE A 136 6.30 -7.33 15.58
N TYR A 137 6.19 -6.00 15.60
CA TYR A 137 7.26 -5.11 16.02
C TYR A 137 6.98 -4.54 17.40
N SER A 138 7.99 -4.60 18.26
CA SER A 138 7.93 -4.00 19.60
C SER A 138 8.45 -2.56 19.62
N VAL A 139 9.07 -2.11 18.54
CA VAL A 139 9.61 -0.76 18.40
C VAL A 139 9.23 -0.23 17.02
N VAL A 140 8.73 1.00 16.99
CA VAL A 140 8.46 1.76 15.76
C VAL A 140 9.04 3.15 15.88
N VAL A 141 9.54 3.67 14.76
CA VAL A 141 9.88 5.09 14.62
C VAL A 141 8.80 5.75 13.80
N VAL A 142 8.25 6.84 14.32
CA VAL A 142 7.18 7.63 13.70
C VAL A 142 7.73 9.03 13.41
N VAL A 143 7.74 9.43 12.16
CA VAL A 143 8.07 10.80 11.76
C VAL A 143 6.78 11.58 11.59
N ASP A 144 6.61 12.64 12.37
CA ASP A 144 5.48 13.58 12.28
C ASP A 144 5.92 14.79 11.45
N HIS A 145 5.55 14.80 10.18
CA HIS A 145 5.93 15.86 9.24
C HIS A 145 5.34 17.22 9.59
N ARG A 146 4.18 17.20 10.26
CA ARG A 146 3.51 18.44 10.67
C ARG A 146 4.16 19.06 11.91
N LYS A 147 4.44 18.25 12.91
CA LYS A 147 5.10 18.71 14.14
C LYS A 147 6.59 18.87 13.97
N GLN A 148 7.16 18.40 12.87
CA GLN A 148 8.59 18.39 12.60
C GLN A 148 9.37 17.72 13.75
N CYS A 149 8.97 16.50 14.10
CA CYS A 149 9.63 15.68 15.10
C CYS A 149 9.61 14.19 14.74
N CYS A 150 10.53 13.43 15.31
CA CYS A 150 10.56 11.99 15.27
C CYS A 150 10.20 11.42 16.64
N ARG A 151 9.48 10.31 16.67
CA ARG A 151 9.10 9.61 17.90
C ARG A 151 9.53 8.15 17.83
N LEU A 152 10.28 7.74 18.81
CA LEU A 152 10.65 6.35 19.02
C LEU A 152 9.70 5.76 20.04
N VAL A 153 8.83 4.85 19.60
CA VAL A 153 7.77 4.24 20.43
C VAL A 153 8.07 2.76 20.64
N GLN A 154 8.18 2.34 21.90
CA GLN A 154 8.50 0.98 22.29
C GLN A 154 7.44 0.33 23.17
N LEU A 155 7.29 -0.99 23.03
CA LEU A 155 6.43 -1.84 23.86
C LEU A 155 7.27 -2.69 24.81
N GLY A 156 7.25 -2.36 26.10
CA GLY A 156 8.08 -3.01 27.12
C GLY A 156 9.55 -2.55 27.09
N ASP A 157 10.34 -3.15 27.98
CA ASP A 157 11.73 -2.77 28.28
C ASP A 157 12.68 -3.97 28.33
N SER A 158 12.29 -5.10 27.74
CA SER A 158 13.15 -6.28 27.66
C SER A 158 14.47 -5.95 26.96
N LYS A 159 15.56 -6.68 27.28
CA LYS A 159 16.87 -6.47 26.66
C LYS A 159 16.81 -6.43 25.13
N LYS A 160 16.02 -7.31 24.51
CA LYS A 160 15.85 -7.33 23.03
C LYS A 160 15.17 -6.07 22.50
N VAL A 161 14.19 -5.54 23.22
CA VAL A 161 13.54 -4.28 22.87
C VAL A 161 14.54 -3.14 23.01
N GLN A 162 15.30 -3.12 24.11
CA GLN A 162 16.30 -2.09 24.36
C GLN A 162 17.41 -2.10 23.30
N ASP A 163 17.90 -3.26 22.87
CA ASP A 163 18.89 -3.37 21.79
C ASP A 163 18.39 -2.72 20.47
N ILE A 164 17.10 -2.84 20.15
CA ILE A 164 16.49 -2.19 18.96
C ILE A 164 16.31 -0.68 19.19
N VAL A 165 15.91 -0.29 20.40
CA VAL A 165 15.78 1.12 20.78
C VAL A 165 17.13 1.83 20.69
N ASP A 166 18.19 1.21 21.18
CA ASP A 166 19.53 1.79 21.14
C ASP A 166 20.02 1.94 19.68
N GLU A 167 19.79 0.96 18.82
CA GLU A 167 20.11 1.05 17.39
C GLU A 167 19.39 2.21 16.71
N TRP A 168 18.07 2.38 16.95
CA TRP A 168 17.33 3.50 16.39
C TRP A 168 17.75 4.85 16.97
N ARG A 169 18.09 4.89 18.26
CA ARG A 169 18.59 6.10 18.91
C ARG A 169 19.92 6.53 18.31
N ASP A 170 20.87 5.61 18.17
CA ASP A 170 22.18 5.88 17.56
C ASP A 170 22.02 6.42 16.12
N LEU A 171 21.10 5.84 15.32
CA LEU A 171 20.82 6.30 13.96
C LEU A 171 20.16 7.69 13.93
N LEU A 172 19.24 7.98 14.84
CA LEU A 172 18.59 9.28 14.96
C LEU A 172 19.59 10.36 15.38
N GLU A 173 20.38 10.09 16.42
CA GLU A 173 21.40 11.02 16.92
C GLU A 173 22.46 11.30 15.85
N TRP A 174 22.94 10.27 15.16
CA TRP A 174 23.89 10.41 14.06
C TRP A 174 23.28 11.27 12.91
N SER A 175 22.05 11.03 12.53
CA SER A 175 21.40 11.77 11.45
C SER A 175 21.21 13.24 11.80
N ILE A 176 20.87 13.54 13.05
CA ILE A 176 20.72 14.92 13.55
C ILE A 176 22.07 15.65 13.56
N GLU A 177 23.16 14.99 13.97
CA GLU A 177 24.49 15.55 13.96
C GLU A 177 24.98 15.81 12.52
N PHE A 178 24.77 14.84 11.63
CA PHE A 178 25.16 14.94 10.23
C PHE A 178 24.45 16.10 9.51
N GLU A 179 23.14 16.31 9.74
CA GLU A 179 22.41 17.45 9.18
C GLU A 179 22.94 18.79 9.69
N LYS A 180 23.38 18.90 10.95
CA LYS A 180 24.00 20.10 11.50
C LYS A 180 25.35 20.40 10.85
N ASP A 181 26.17 19.37 10.65
CA ASP A 181 27.50 19.51 10.05
C ASP A 181 27.40 19.87 8.55
N MET A 182 26.39 19.37 7.82
CA MET A 182 26.16 19.70 6.41
C MET A 182 25.72 21.15 6.20
N ILE A 183 25.14 21.80 7.19
CA ILE A 183 24.82 23.23 7.17
C ILE A 183 26.11 24.08 7.25
N ASP A 184 27.17 23.56 7.89
CA ASP A 184 28.46 24.23 8.07
C ASP A 184 29.50 23.89 6.98
N PHE A 185 29.33 22.82 6.20
CA PHE A 185 30.32 22.38 5.21
C PHE A 185 29.73 22.25 3.78
N SER A 186 29.86 23.28 2.99
CA SER A 186 29.89 23.17 1.53
C SER A 186 31.30 22.81 1.05
N GLY A 187 31.69 21.56 1.18
CA GLY A 187 33.02 21.06 0.77
C GLY A 187 32.95 19.60 0.34
N GLU A 188 33.31 19.40 -0.93
CA GLU A 188 33.40 18.11 -1.59
C GLU A 188 34.30 17.15 -0.84
N ASP A 189 33.79 15.99 -0.40
CA ASP A 189 34.57 14.78 -0.19
C ASP A 189 33.81 13.55 -0.68
N GLU A 190 34.08 13.19 -1.93
CA GLU A 190 33.75 11.90 -2.52
C GLU A 190 34.74 10.85 -2.01
N ALA A 191 34.42 10.12 -0.97
CA ALA A 191 35.17 8.96 -0.54
C ALA A 191 34.34 7.70 -0.52
N ASN A 192 34.48 6.89 -1.60
CA ASN A 192 34.43 5.42 -1.66
C ASN A 192 33.33 4.65 -0.89
N GLN A 193 32.08 5.00 -0.98
CA GLN A 193 31.01 4.01 -0.92
C GLN A 193 30.88 3.38 -2.32
N LYS A 194 30.85 2.04 -2.41
CA LYS A 194 30.37 1.35 -3.61
C LYS A 194 28.97 1.88 -3.88
N LEU A 195 28.85 2.83 -4.81
CA LEU A 195 27.60 3.50 -5.14
C LEU A 195 26.59 2.43 -5.54
N LYS A 196 25.72 2.06 -4.63
CA LYS A 196 24.52 1.28 -4.96
C LYS A 196 23.78 2.03 -6.05
N LYS A 197 23.18 1.32 -6.98
CA LYS A 197 22.47 1.92 -8.11
C LYS A 197 21.02 1.43 -8.09
N PRO A 198 20.05 2.26 -8.51
CA PRO A 198 18.70 1.79 -8.78
C PRO A 198 18.72 0.62 -9.75
N PHE A 199 17.62 -0.10 -9.87
CA PHE A 199 17.53 -1.25 -10.78
C PHE A 199 18.10 -0.93 -12.16
N GLN A 200 18.95 -1.83 -12.63
CA GLN A 200 19.44 -1.83 -13.99
C GLN A 200 18.88 -3.08 -14.66
N THR A 201 18.24 -2.92 -15.79
CA THR A 201 17.94 -4.06 -16.64
C THR A 201 19.26 -4.56 -17.22
N GLY A 202 19.62 -5.79 -16.92
CA GLY A 202 20.83 -6.41 -17.45
C GLY A 202 20.82 -6.37 -18.98
N GLY A 203 21.93 -5.98 -19.56
CA GLY A 203 22.27 -5.68 -20.95
C GLY A 203 21.35 -6.19 -22.07
N LEU A 204 21.46 -5.60 -23.20
CA LEU A 204 20.70 -5.63 -24.49
C LEU A 204 19.81 -6.84 -24.87
N LEU A 205 19.81 -7.95 -24.13
CA LEU A 205 19.00 -9.14 -24.42
C LEU A 205 18.13 -9.64 -23.26
N SER A 206 18.34 -9.19 -22.04
CA SER A 206 17.54 -9.60 -20.87
C SER A 206 16.53 -8.54 -20.41
N GLY A 207 16.53 -7.36 -20.98
CA GLY A 207 15.77 -6.20 -20.53
C GLY A 207 14.45 -5.92 -21.26
N LEU A 208 13.87 -6.91 -21.95
CA LEU A 208 12.54 -6.74 -22.52
C LEU A 208 11.48 -6.88 -21.43
N LEU A 209 10.64 -5.87 -21.34
CA LEU A 209 9.43 -5.95 -20.55
C LEU A 209 8.52 -7.03 -21.13
N GLN A 210 8.23 -8.04 -20.35
CA GLN A 210 7.28 -9.10 -20.69
C GLN A 210 5.91 -8.72 -20.18
N GLU A 211 4.88 -9.13 -20.88
CA GLU A 211 3.49 -8.93 -20.47
C GLU A 211 2.72 -10.26 -20.62
N ASN A 212 1.92 -10.60 -19.60
CA ASN A 212 1.13 -11.83 -19.61
C ASN A 212 -0.12 -11.75 -20.49
N MET A 213 -0.54 -10.52 -20.87
CA MET A 213 -1.74 -10.27 -21.68
C MET A 213 -1.41 -9.28 -22.80
N PRO A 214 -0.98 -9.75 -23.99
CA PRO A 214 -0.80 -8.91 -25.18
C PRO A 214 -2.09 -8.19 -25.59
N ARG A 215 -1.99 -7.10 -26.36
CA ARG A 215 -3.12 -6.23 -26.71
C ARG A 215 -4.31 -6.99 -27.32
N ASP A 216 -4.05 -7.96 -28.19
CA ASP A 216 -5.14 -8.71 -28.83
C ASP A 216 -5.87 -9.63 -27.85
N LEU A 217 -5.15 -10.25 -26.92
CA LEU A 217 -5.75 -11.01 -25.84
C LEU A 217 -6.54 -10.10 -24.88
N TYR A 218 -6.02 -8.90 -24.58
CA TYR A 218 -6.77 -7.90 -23.77
C TYR A 218 -8.10 -7.52 -24.45
N ARG A 219 -8.09 -7.29 -25.76
CA ARG A 219 -9.31 -6.99 -26.54
C ARG A 219 -10.34 -8.14 -26.50
N GLU A 220 -9.85 -9.39 -26.57
CA GLU A 220 -10.70 -10.58 -26.44
C GLU A 220 -11.32 -10.62 -25.05
N ARG A 221 -10.53 -10.49 -23.99
CA ARG A 221 -11.00 -10.51 -22.61
C ARG A 221 -11.95 -9.36 -22.30
N PHE A 222 -11.66 -8.16 -22.81
CA PHE A 222 -12.57 -7.02 -22.74
C PHE A 222 -13.95 -7.35 -23.31
N ARG A 223 -14.02 -7.97 -24.50
CA ARG A 223 -15.31 -8.36 -25.12
C ARG A 223 -16.06 -9.36 -24.25
N ILE A 224 -15.38 -10.31 -23.62
CA ILE A 224 -16.01 -11.28 -22.73
C ILE A 224 -16.60 -10.55 -21.51
N VAL A 225 -15.87 -9.59 -20.90
CA VAL A 225 -16.39 -8.78 -19.80
C VAL A 225 -17.64 -7.99 -20.26
N GLN A 226 -17.61 -7.36 -21.43
CA GLN A 226 -18.79 -6.65 -21.97
C GLN A 226 -20.01 -7.58 -22.16
N ASN A 227 -19.78 -8.83 -22.57
CA ASN A 227 -20.86 -9.82 -22.65
C ASN A 227 -21.44 -10.14 -21.26
N TYR A 228 -20.61 -10.32 -20.22
CA TYR A 228 -21.07 -10.53 -18.85
C TYR A 228 -21.88 -9.34 -18.33
N ILE A 229 -21.40 -8.11 -18.59
CA ILE A 229 -22.14 -6.88 -18.21
C ILE A 229 -23.47 -6.79 -18.93
N THR A 230 -23.50 -7.06 -20.24
CA THR A 230 -24.73 -7.03 -21.04
C THR A 230 -25.72 -8.11 -20.62
N ALA A 231 -25.25 -9.29 -20.22
CA ALA A 231 -26.06 -10.39 -19.70
C ALA A 231 -26.62 -10.11 -18.28
N GLY A 232 -26.08 -9.08 -17.58
CA GLY A 232 -26.49 -8.72 -16.23
C GLY A 232 -25.78 -9.53 -15.14
N ASP A 233 -24.71 -10.25 -15.46
CA ASP A 233 -23.89 -10.99 -14.48
C ASP A 233 -23.15 -10.04 -13.51
N CYS A 234 -22.74 -8.90 -14.01
CA CYS A 234 -22.04 -7.87 -13.24
C CYS A 234 -22.26 -6.46 -13.80
N TYR A 235 -21.97 -5.44 -13.02
CA TYR A 235 -22.02 -4.03 -13.42
C TYR A 235 -20.62 -3.50 -13.77
N GLN A 236 -19.60 -4.05 -13.12
CA GLN A 236 -18.18 -3.70 -13.32
C GLN A 236 -17.30 -4.92 -13.05
N VAL A 237 -16.25 -5.06 -13.85
CA VAL A 237 -15.12 -5.96 -13.58
C VAL A 237 -13.83 -5.18 -13.76
N ASN A 238 -12.92 -5.25 -12.78
CA ASN A 238 -11.58 -4.69 -12.90
C ASN A 238 -10.68 -5.69 -13.63
N LEU A 239 -10.37 -5.45 -14.90
CA LEU A 239 -9.50 -6.29 -15.71
C LEU A 239 -8.08 -5.76 -15.70
N THR A 240 -7.10 -6.65 -15.39
CA THR A 240 -5.71 -6.26 -15.21
C THR A 240 -4.76 -7.14 -16.02
N LYS A 241 -3.55 -6.64 -16.25
CA LYS A 241 -2.46 -7.42 -16.80
C LYS A 241 -1.18 -7.21 -16.02
N GLN A 242 -0.33 -8.23 -16.01
CA GLN A 242 0.95 -8.21 -15.33
C GLN A 242 2.08 -7.94 -16.32
N PHE A 243 3.05 -7.19 -15.84
CA PHE A 243 4.33 -6.92 -16.49
C PHE A 243 5.45 -7.50 -15.65
N SER A 244 6.48 -8.03 -16.31
CA SER A 244 7.67 -8.56 -15.64
C SER A 244 8.95 -8.20 -16.37
N ALA A 245 10.04 -8.06 -15.62
CA ALA A 245 11.37 -7.83 -16.17
C ALA A 245 12.44 -8.40 -15.24
N GLN A 246 13.54 -8.89 -15.83
CA GLN A 246 14.75 -9.22 -15.08
C GLN A 246 15.42 -7.92 -14.61
N VAL A 247 15.74 -7.84 -13.33
CA VAL A 247 16.34 -6.66 -12.71
C VAL A 247 17.59 -7.01 -11.91
N ASN A 248 18.49 -6.04 -11.84
CA ASN A 248 19.65 -6.07 -10.96
C ASN A 248 19.89 -4.66 -10.42
N GLY A 249 20.22 -4.52 -9.15
CA GLY A 249 20.45 -3.24 -8.51
C GLY A 249 19.87 -3.20 -7.11
N ASP A 250 19.73 -2.00 -6.58
CA ASP A 250 19.22 -1.77 -5.24
C ASP A 250 17.71 -1.46 -5.28
N PRO A 251 16.86 -2.28 -4.67
CA PRO A 251 15.43 -2.05 -4.60
C PRO A 251 15.07 -0.74 -3.87
N TRP A 252 15.80 -0.40 -2.81
CA TRP A 252 15.56 0.83 -2.06
C TRP A 252 15.77 2.08 -2.90
N LEU A 253 16.85 2.15 -3.65
CA LEU A 253 17.10 3.29 -4.54
C LEU A 253 16.05 3.39 -5.67
N THR A 254 15.54 2.25 -6.14
CA THR A 254 14.42 2.22 -7.11
C THR A 254 13.13 2.74 -6.45
N TYR A 255 12.86 2.38 -5.20
CA TYR A 255 11.73 2.93 -4.44
C TYR A 255 11.88 4.44 -4.24
N ARG A 256 13.05 4.93 -3.85
CA ARG A 256 13.32 6.38 -3.73
C ARG A 256 13.04 7.12 -5.04
N TYR A 257 13.41 6.53 -6.18
CA TYR A 257 13.08 7.09 -7.48
C TYR A 257 11.57 7.16 -7.71
N LEU A 258 10.82 6.08 -7.48
CA LEU A 258 9.35 6.09 -7.58
C LEU A 258 8.71 7.19 -6.72
N ARG A 259 9.11 7.27 -5.45
CA ARG A 259 8.68 8.27 -4.48
C ARG A 259 8.91 9.70 -4.99
N SER A 260 10.10 9.95 -5.53
CA SER A 260 10.47 11.29 -6.03
C SER A 260 9.69 11.74 -7.27
N GLN A 261 9.29 10.80 -8.13
CA GLN A 261 8.56 11.13 -9.37
C GLN A 261 7.07 11.38 -9.14
N SER A 262 6.48 10.71 -8.16
CA SER A 262 5.04 10.82 -7.87
C SER A 262 4.78 10.47 -6.41
N PRO A 263 5.04 11.39 -5.47
CA PRO A 263 4.73 11.15 -4.07
C PRO A 263 3.30 10.69 -3.89
N ALA A 264 3.11 9.62 -3.13
CA ALA A 264 1.81 9.00 -2.90
C ALA A 264 1.57 8.80 -1.40
N PRO A 265 0.33 9.05 -0.92
CA PRO A 265 0.04 9.10 0.51
C PRO A 265 0.06 7.74 1.22
N TYR A 266 0.14 6.65 0.51
CA TYR A 266 0.16 5.28 1.06
C TYR A 266 1.31 4.46 0.46
N GLY A 267 2.46 5.11 0.28
CA GLY A 267 3.69 4.46 -0.14
C GLY A 267 4.17 3.43 0.89
N SER A 268 4.98 2.50 0.44
CA SER A 268 5.68 1.60 1.37
C SER A 268 6.85 0.89 0.71
N PHE A 269 7.87 0.64 1.51
CA PHE A 269 8.96 -0.27 1.17
C PHE A 269 9.06 -1.36 2.21
N MET A 270 9.20 -2.62 1.75
CA MET A 270 9.38 -3.76 2.65
C MET A 270 10.47 -4.69 2.11
N ASN A 271 11.40 -5.05 2.97
CA ASN A 271 12.49 -5.96 2.64
C ASN A 271 12.30 -7.30 3.36
N PHE A 272 11.55 -8.20 2.75
CA PHE A 272 11.40 -9.56 3.26
C PHE A 272 12.55 -10.46 2.80
N PRO A 273 12.90 -11.54 3.56
CA PRO A 273 13.95 -12.49 3.15
C PRO A 273 13.70 -13.17 1.80
N PHE A 274 12.46 -13.16 1.30
CA PHE A 274 12.04 -13.85 0.07
C PHE A 274 11.59 -12.90 -1.05
N ALA A 275 11.36 -11.61 -0.77
CA ALA A 275 10.96 -10.61 -1.77
C ALA A 275 11.12 -9.18 -1.23
N GLN A 276 11.27 -8.20 -2.11
CA GLN A 276 11.16 -6.78 -1.80
C GLN A 276 9.88 -6.21 -2.42
N ILE A 277 9.19 -5.37 -1.65
CA ILE A 277 7.95 -4.71 -2.05
C ILE A 277 8.20 -3.21 -2.15
N LEU A 278 7.93 -2.63 -3.31
CA LEU A 278 8.05 -1.20 -3.60
C LEU A 278 6.68 -0.69 -4.01
N SER A 279 5.94 -0.12 -3.07
CA SER A 279 4.57 0.35 -3.30
C SER A 279 4.50 1.86 -3.29
N ASN A 280 3.90 2.43 -4.32
CA ASN A 280 3.62 3.86 -4.45
C ASN A 280 2.10 4.08 -4.56
N SER A 281 1.35 3.47 -3.64
CA SER A 281 -0.11 3.48 -3.68
C SER A 281 -0.70 4.85 -3.32
N PRO A 282 -1.65 5.35 -4.11
CA PRO A 282 -2.39 6.56 -3.78
C PRO A 282 -3.66 6.30 -2.97
N GLU A 283 -4.05 5.03 -2.76
CA GLU A 283 -5.40 4.68 -2.32
C GLU A 283 -5.41 4.01 -0.95
N SER A 284 -6.18 4.61 -0.02
CA SER A 284 -6.54 3.99 1.25
C SER A 284 -7.54 2.87 1.04
N PHE A 285 -7.36 1.75 1.75
CA PHE A 285 -8.41 0.75 1.83
C PHE A 285 -9.35 1.04 3.00
N ILE A 286 -8.91 0.78 4.22
CA ILE A 286 -9.71 1.01 5.43
C ILE A 286 -8.80 1.49 6.56
N GLN A 287 -9.31 2.45 7.32
CA GLN A 287 -8.75 2.90 8.59
C GLN A 287 -9.75 2.61 9.72
N CYS A 288 -9.24 2.17 10.85
CA CYS A 288 -10.01 2.04 12.09
C CYS A 288 -9.20 2.59 13.26
N ARG A 289 -9.77 3.51 14.03
CA ARG A 289 -9.14 4.07 15.21
C ARG A 289 -10.17 4.35 16.30
N ALA A 290 -9.97 3.83 17.50
CA ALA A 290 -10.93 3.89 18.57
C ALA A 290 -12.36 3.48 18.12
N GLY A 291 -12.44 2.44 17.30
CA GLY A 291 -13.68 1.94 16.70
C GLY A 291 -14.26 2.80 15.58
N LYS A 292 -13.73 4.00 15.32
CA LYS A 292 -14.16 4.83 14.20
C LYS A 292 -13.53 4.32 12.90
N VAL A 293 -14.38 3.94 11.96
CA VAL A 293 -14.02 3.40 10.66
C VAL A 293 -14.11 4.48 9.58
N VAL A 294 -13.11 4.52 8.69
CA VAL A 294 -13.09 5.42 7.53
C VAL A 294 -12.58 4.68 6.30
N THR A 295 -13.22 4.85 5.16
CA THR A 295 -12.73 4.45 3.84
C THR A 295 -13.00 5.54 2.83
N SER A 296 -12.08 5.75 1.88
CA SER A 296 -12.14 6.87 0.95
C SER A 296 -11.87 6.43 -0.50
N PRO A 297 -12.84 5.77 -1.16
CA PRO A 297 -12.66 5.29 -2.52
C PRO A 297 -12.43 6.43 -3.51
N ILE A 298 -11.50 6.19 -4.43
CA ILE A 298 -11.11 7.10 -5.50
C ILE A 298 -11.65 6.56 -6.83
N LYS A 299 -12.39 7.38 -7.57
CA LYS A 299 -12.76 7.13 -8.97
C LYS A 299 -12.75 8.44 -9.74
N GLY A 300 -12.26 8.38 -10.96
CA GLY A 300 -12.11 9.58 -11.79
C GLY A 300 -10.81 10.32 -11.50
N THR A 301 -10.05 10.59 -12.55
CA THR A 301 -8.78 11.29 -12.50
C THR A 301 -8.67 12.26 -13.67
N ARG A 302 -8.14 13.46 -13.42
CA ARG A 302 -7.78 14.43 -14.45
C ARG A 302 -6.39 14.97 -14.17
N PRO A 303 -5.58 15.24 -15.20
CA PRO A 303 -4.25 15.81 -15.01
C PRO A 303 -4.32 17.24 -14.49
N ARG A 304 -3.28 17.66 -13.76
CA ARG A 304 -3.08 19.05 -13.37
C ARG A 304 -2.52 19.87 -14.53
N ALA A 305 -2.95 21.11 -14.62
CA ALA A 305 -2.43 22.09 -15.60
C ALA A 305 -1.72 23.23 -14.88
N HIS A 306 -0.56 22.94 -14.28
CA HIS A 306 0.21 23.89 -13.44
C HIS A 306 0.54 25.20 -14.12
N HIS A 307 0.76 25.15 -15.45
CA HIS A 307 1.12 26.35 -16.24
C HIS A 307 -0.08 27.26 -16.56
N ASN A 308 -1.34 26.78 -16.30
CA ASN A 308 -2.54 27.55 -16.58
C ASN A 308 -3.62 27.29 -15.54
N LYS A 309 -3.72 28.18 -14.55
CA LYS A 309 -4.72 28.08 -13.46
C LYS A 309 -6.18 27.99 -13.94
N ALA A 310 -6.51 28.62 -15.09
CA ALA A 310 -7.86 28.56 -15.63
C ALA A 310 -8.19 27.18 -16.20
N VAL A 311 -7.25 26.55 -16.92
CA VAL A 311 -7.36 25.19 -17.41
C VAL A 311 -7.40 24.21 -16.24
N ASP A 312 -6.52 24.35 -15.25
CA ASP A 312 -6.49 23.49 -14.05
C ASP A 312 -7.84 23.50 -13.31
N LYS A 313 -8.41 24.68 -13.12
CA LYS A 313 -9.75 24.84 -12.51
C LYS A 313 -10.87 24.26 -13.39
N ALA A 314 -10.74 24.33 -14.72
CA ALA A 314 -11.71 23.75 -15.65
C ALA A 314 -11.68 22.23 -15.59
N GLU A 315 -10.48 21.59 -15.53
CA GLU A 315 -10.31 20.14 -15.37
C GLU A 315 -10.94 19.65 -14.06
N ALA A 316 -10.67 20.29 -12.94
CA ALA A 316 -11.27 19.98 -11.65
C ALA A 316 -12.82 20.08 -11.70
N LYS A 317 -13.33 21.12 -12.37
CA LYS A 317 -14.79 21.30 -12.54
C LYS A 317 -15.40 20.27 -13.49
N ALA A 318 -14.70 19.91 -14.56
CA ALA A 318 -15.13 18.87 -15.50
C ALA A 318 -15.22 17.51 -14.78
N LEU A 319 -14.19 17.14 -13.98
CA LEU A 319 -14.20 15.94 -13.16
C LEU A 319 -15.40 15.91 -12.21
N LYS A 320 -15.66 16.99 -11.47
CA LYS A 320 -16.78 17.09 -10.53
C LYS A 320 -18.15 16.91 -11.22
N ARG A 321 -18.26 17.25 -12.50
CA ARG A 321 -19.50 17.18 -13.30
C ARG A 321 -19.62 15.93 -14.16
N SER A 322 -18.57 15.13 -14.26
CA SER A 322 -18.56 13.91 -15.06
C SER A 322 -19.62 12.93 -14.57
N VAL A 323 -20.57 12.60 -15.43
CA VAL A 323 -21.65 11.66 -15.12
C VAL A 323 -21.07 10.26 -14.93
N LYS A 324 -20.14 9.82 -15.81
CA LYS A 324 -19.46 8.52 -15.74
C LYS A 324 -18.70 8.38 -14.42
N ASP A 325 -17.76 9.30 -14.13
CA ASP A 325 -16.92 9.22 -12.92
C ASP A 325 -17.74 9.23 -11.62
N ARG A 326 -18.85 9.99 -11.60
CA ARG A 326 -19.77 10.01 -10.46
C ARG A 326 -20.57 8.71 -10.31
N ALA A 327 -21.03 8.12 -11.40
CA ALA A 327 -21.74 6.84 -11.37
C ALA A 327 -20.85 5.71 -10.87
N GLU A 328 -19.61 5.62 -11.37
CA GLU A 328 -18.62 4.66 -10.91
C GLU A 328 -18.26 4.86 -9.42
N ASN A 329 -18.04 6.13 -9.00
CA ASN A 329 -17.75 6.44 -7.61
C ASN A 329 -18.92 6.06 -6.69
N LEU A 330 -20.17 6.36 -7.09
CA LEU A 330 -21.35 6.01 -6.31
C LEU A 330 -21.50 4.49 -6.13
N MET A 331 -21.26 3.73 -7.18
CA MET A 331 -21.30 2.27 -7.12
C MET A 331 -20.30 1.71 -6.11
N ILE A 332 -19.07 2.24 -6.08
CA ILE A 332 -18.06 1.80 -5.11
C ILE A 332 -18.41 2.27 -3.69
N VAL A 333 -18.97 3.48 -3.53
CA VAL A 333 -19.48 3.96 -2.24
C VAL A 333 -20.55 3.00 -1.69
N ASP A 334 -21.50 2.57 -2.51
CA ASP A 334 -22.55 1.63 -2.08
C ASP A 334 -21.98 0.26 -1.73
N LEU A 335 -20.98 -0.22 -2.47
CA LEU A 335 -20.27 -1.46 -2.15
C LEU A 335 -19.54 -1.35 -0.80
N MET A 336 -18.83 -0.24 -0.57
CA MET A 336 -18.15 0.01 0.72
C MET A 336 -19.14 0.15 1.88
N ARG A 337 -20.28 0.79 1.68
CA ARG A 337 -21.35 0.86 2.69
C ARG A 337 -21.87 -0.53 3.05
N ASN A 338 -22.08 -1.38 2.05
CA ASN A 338 -22.47 -2.79 2.28
C ASN A 338 -21.41 -3.52 3.11
N ASP A 339 -20.12 -3.45 2.71
CA ASP A 339 -19.03 -4.13 3.40
C ASP A 339 -18.92 -3.65 4.86
N LEU A 340 -18.94 -2.33 5.11
CA LEU A 340 -18.89 -1.77 6.46
C LEU A 340 -20.09 -2.17 7.31
N SER A 341 -21.29 -2.28 6.72
CA SER A 341 -22.51 -2.64 7.45
C SER A 341 -22.44 -4.03 8.09
N ARG A 342 -21.57 -4.91 7.59
CA ARG A 342 -21.33 -6.25 8.14
C ARG A 342 -20.69 -6.21 9.54
N CYS A 343 -19.90 -5.15 9.84
CA CYS A 343 -19.14 -5.01 11.10
C CYS A 343 -19.43 -3.75 11.89
N CYS A 344 -20.01 -2.73 11.29
CA CYS A 344 -20.36 -1.48 11.98
C CYS A 344 -21.71 -1.56 12.72
N GLU A 345 -21.90 -0.68 13.69
CA GLU A 345 -23.15 -0.51 14.42
C GLU A 345 -24.27 -0.12 13.46
N LEU A 346 -25.47 -0.60 13.73
CA LEU A 346 -26.65 -0.32 12.91
C LEU A 346 -26.91 1.21 12.88
N GLY A 347 -27.04 1.77 11.67
CA GLY A 347 -27.28 3.18 11.44
C GLY A 347 -26.04 4.08 11.56
N SER A 348 -24.85 3.53 11.86
CA SER A 348 -23.61 4.32 11.96
C SER A 348 -22.89 4.53 10.63
N VAL A 349 -23.25 3.76 9.59
CA VAL A 349 -22.60 3.87 8.29
C VAL A 349 -23.15 5.08 7.53
N GLU A 350 -22.30 6.09 7.32
CA GLU A 350 -22.64 7.38 6.70
C GLU A 350 -21.69 7.72 5.55
N VAL A 351 -22.11 8.65 4.69
CA VAL A 351 -21.32 9.21 3.61
C VAL A 351 -21.19 10.72 3.80
N PRO A 352 -20.32 11.18 4.72
CA PRO A 352 -20.21 12.61 5.05
C PRO A 352 -19.69 13.45 3.89
N LYS A 353 -18.91 12.85 2.99
CA LYS A 353 -18.38 13.52 1.80
C LYS A 353 -18.64 12.67 0.57
N LEU A 354 -19.38 13.21 -0.40
CA LEU A 354 -19.70 12.57 -1.66
C LEU A 354 -19.16 13.43 -2.82
N PHE A 355 -18.42 12.83 -3.77
CA PHE A 355 -17.91 13.47 -4.97
C PHE A 355 -17.06 14.73 -4.71
N GLN A 356 -16.15 14.69 -3.74
CA GLN A 356 -15.20 15.77 -3.52
C GLN A 356 -14.03 15.68 -4.49
N VAL A 357 -13.62 16.81 -5.07
CA VAL A 357 -12.42 16.87 -5.89
C VAL A 357 -11.24 17.27 -5.00
N HIS A 358 -10.28 16.39 -4.91
CA HIS A 358 -9.00 16.64 -4.23
C HIS A 358 -7.90 16.81 -5.28
N SER A 359 -7.05 17.81 -5.09
CA SER A 359 -5.97 18.16 -6.01
C SER A 359 -4.64 17.73 -5.41
N PHE A 360 -3.99 16.77 -6.05
CA PHE A 360 -2.65 16.31 -5.71
C PHE A 360 -1.59 16.99 -6.59
N ALA A 361 -0.32 16.61 -6.42
CA ALA A 361 0.77 17.22 -7.18
C ALA A 361 0.53 17.18 -8.69
N ASN A 362 0.13 16.04 -9.24
CA ASN A 362 0.06 15.82 -10.69
C ASN A 362 -1.38 15.61 -11.21
N VAL A 363 -2.35 15.37 -10.34
CA VAL A 363 -3.70 14.97 -10.71
C VAL A 363 -4.77 15.57 -9.79
N HIS A 364 -5.99 15.69 -10.33
CA HIS A 364 -7.22 15.84 -9.55
C HIS A 364 -7.89 14.47 -9.44
N HIS A 365 -8.34 14.10 -8.24
CA HIS A 365 -9.12 12.89 -7.98
C HIS A 365 -10.52 13.23 -7.47
N LEU A 366 -11.50 12.40 -7.86
CA LEU A 366 -12.85 12.42 -7.30
C LEU A 366 -12.92 11.40 -6.16
N ILE A 367 -13.05 11.88 -4.94
CA ILE A 367 -13.00 11.08 -3.71
C ILE A 367 -14.32 11.21 -2.96
N SER A 368 -14.84 10.10 -2.47
CA SER A 368 -15.93 10.05 -1.50
C SER A 368 -15.44 9.44 -0.19
N THR A 369 -16.05 9.81 0.93
CA THR A 369 -15.68 9.27 2.24
C THR A 369 -16.89 8.56 2.82
N VAL A 370 -16.69 7.31 3.23
CA VAL A 370 -17.66 6.51 3.99
C VAL A 370 -17.11 6.28 5.38
N THR A 371 -17.93 6.49 6.40
CA THR A 371 -17.57 6.31 7.81
C THR A 371 -18.51 5.33 8.48
N GLY A 372 -18.06 4.76 9.60
CA GLY A 372 -18.87 3.90 10.43
C GLY A 372 -18.28 3.79 11.84
N GLN A 373 -19.05 3.20 12.76
CA GLN A 373 -18.58 2.85 14.11
C GLN A 373 -18.51 1.32 14.20
N LEU A 374 -17.34 0.76 14.46
CA LEU A 374 -17.15 -0.68 14.64
C LEU A 374 -17.99 -1.15 15.83
N ARG A 375 -18.70 -2.28 15.67
CA ARG A 375 -19.49 -2.87 16.76
C ARG A 375 -18.60 -3.26 17.93
N LYS A 376 -19.09 -3.00 19.15
CA LYS A 376 -18.41 -3.42 20.37
C LYS A 376 -18.15 -4.93 20.37
N GLY A 377 -16.92 -5.30 20.75
CA GLY A 377 -16.48 -6.70 20.80
C GLY A 377 -15.89 -7.23 19.48
N LEU A 378 -15.94 -6.44 18.40
CA LEU A 378 -15.20 -6.75 17.18
C LEU A 378 -13.84 -6.04 17.18
N HIS A 379 -12.83 -6.73 16.67
CA HIS A 379 -11.49 -6.21 16.44
C HIS A 379 -11.37 -5.60 15.03
N SER A 380 -10.43 -4.68 14.82
CA SER A 380 -10.16 -4.12 13.49
C SER A 380 -9.81 -5.18 12.43
N ILE A 381 -9.24 -6.31 12.85
CA ILE A 381 -8.98 -7.48 11.96
C ILE A 381 -10.28 -8.12 11.48
N ASP A 382 -11.35 -8.16 12.29
CA ASP A 382 -12.66 -8.66 11.86
C ASP A 382 -13.27 -7.76 10.79
N LEU A 383 -13.10 -6.43 10.95
CA LEU A 383 -13.48 -5.45 9.95
C LEU A 383 -12.69 -5.65 8.64
N PHE A 384 -11.36 -5.81 8.74
CA PHE A 384 -10.51 -6.08 7.59
C PHE A 384 -10.99 -7.31 6.82
N ARG A 385 -11.19 -8.45 7.53
CA ARG A 385 -11.71 -9.70 6.95
C ARG A 385 -13.04 -9.49 6.22
N ALA A 386 -13.96 -8.77 6.81
CA ALA A 386 -15.30 -8.57 6.25
C ALA A 386 -15.32 -7.73 4.97
N CYS A 387 -14.35 -6.83 4.81
CA CYS A 387 -14.28 -5.91 3.68
C CYS A 387 -13.31 -6.38 2.58
N PHE A 388 -12.35 -7.27 2.92
CA PHE A 388 -11.31 -7.72 1.99
C PHE A 388 -11.84 -8.72 0.95
N PRO A 389 -11.35 -8.63 -0.32
CA PRO A 389 -10.55 -7.55 -0.88
C PRO A 389 -11.39 -6.30 -1.21
N GLY A 390 -10.73 -5.19 -1.51
CA GLY A 390 -11.37 -3.91 -1.79
C GLY A 390 -12.33 -3.96 -2.97
N GLY A 391 -13.47 -3.29 -2.86
CA GLY A 391 -14.46 -3.22 -3.93
C GLY A 391 -13.98 -2.40 -5.14
N SER A 392 -13.16 -1.38 -4.91
CA SER A 392 -12.65 -0.48 -5.97
C SER A 392 -11.77 -1.18 -7.00
N ILE A 393 -11.16 -2.34 -6.61
CA ILE A 393 -10.22 -3.12 -7.43
C ILE A 393 -10.77 -4.49 -7.86
N THR A 394 -11.98 -4.84 -7.49
CA THR A 394 -12.67 -6.07 -7.91
C THR A 394 -13.77 -5.77 -8.92
N GLY A 395 -14.91 -5.36 -8.47
CA GLY A 395 -16.08 -5.04 -9.25
C GLY A 395 -17.37 -5.24 -8.46
N ALA A 396 -18.48 -5.20 -9.14
CA ALA A 396 -19.79 -5.31 -8.54
C ALA A 396 -20.73 -6.22 -9.37
N PRO A 397 -21.38 -7.25 -8.77
CA PRO A 397 -21.21 -7.75 -7.39
C PRO A 397 -19.80 -8.34 -7.13
N LYS A 398 -19.25 -8.16 -5.92
CA LYS A 398 -17.83 -8.44 -5.61
C LYS A 398 -17.42 -9.89 -5.94
N ILE A 399 -18.12 -10.88 -5.43
CA ILE A 399 -17.75 -12.31 -5.60
C ILE A 399 -17.83 -12.68 -7.08
N ARG A 400 -18.91 -12.29 -7.78
CA ARG A 400 -19.05 -12.58 -9.20
C ARG A 400 -17.95 -11.94 -10.04
N ALA A 401 -17.59 -10.69 -9.74
CA ALA A 401 -16.47 -10.03 -10.38
C ALA A 401 -15.14 -10.76 -10.13
N MET A 402 -14.90 -11.28 -8.92
CA MET A 402 -13.71 -12.07 -8.59
C MET A 402 -13.67 -13.41 -9.35
N GLU A 403 -14.81 -14.08 -9.55
CA GLU A 403 -14.90 -15.29 -10.38
C GLU A 403 -14.54 -14.98 -11.85
N ILE A 404 -15.07 -13.89 -12.41
CA ILE A 404 -14.77 -13.46 -13.78
C ILE A 404 -13.29 -13.07 -13.92
N ILE A 405 -12.72 -12.40 -12.95
CA ILE A 405 -11.29 -12.07 -12.91
C ILE A 405 -10.44 -13.34 -12.99
N GLU A 406 -10.76 -14.34 -12.18
CA GLU A 406 -10.05 -15.61 -12.17
C GLU A 406 -10.17 -16.39 -13.49
N GLU A 407 -11.28 -16.25 -14.19
CA GLU A 407 -11.51 -16.85 -15.50
C GLU A 407 -10.69 -16.17 -16.60
N LEU A 408 -10.51 -14.85 -16.52
CA LEU A 408 -9.99 -14.04 -17.62
C LEU A 408 -8.53 -13.64 -17.48
N GLU A 409 -8.02 -13.46 -16.27
CA GLU A 409 -6.62 -13.09 -16.04
C GLU A 409 -5.73 -14.34 -16.12
N PRO A 410 -4.64 -14.33 -16.93
CA PRO A 410 -3.78 -15.52 -17.10
C PRO A 410 -3.05 -15.91 -15.82
N THR A 411 -2.72 -14.95 -14.96
CA THR A 411 -1.97 -15.17 -13.71
C THR A 411 -2.71 -14.60 -12.51
N ARG A 412 -2.49 -15.20 -11.35
CA ARG A 412 -2.96 -14.68 -10.08
C ARG A 412 -2.42 -13.28 -9.83
N ARG A 413 -3.16 -12.49 -9.08
CA ARG A 413 -2.80 -11.10 -8.78
C ARG A 413 -1.67 -10.98 -7.75
N GLY A 414 -1.47 -12.01 -6.92
CA GLY A 414 -0.48 -11.95 -5.87
C GLY A 414 -0.74 -10.78 -4.92
N LEU A 415 0.29 -9.96 -4.67
CA LEU A 415 0.14 -8.76 -3.86
C LEU A 415 -0.69 -7.66 -4.55
N TYR A 416 -0.63 -7.57 -5.87
CA TYR A 416 -1.39 -6.53 -6.58
C TYR A 416 -2.89 -6.62 -6.27
N CYS A 417 -3.52 -5.49 -5.95
CA CYS A 417 -4.90 -5.40 -5.46
C CYS A 417 -5.16 -6.06 -4.09
N GLY A 418 -4.11 -6.52 -3.40
CA GLY A 418 -4.13 -6.82 -1.98
C GLY A 418 -3.96 -5.56 -1.15
N CYS A 419 -3.43 -5.70 0.05
CA CYS A 419 -3.23 -4.60 1.00
C CYS A 419 -1.84 -4.64 1.64
N ILE A 420 -1.31 -3.46 1.92
CA ILE A 420 -0.19 -3.27 2.82
C ILE A 420 -0.70 -2.46 4.01
N GLY A 421 -0.25 -2.79 5.22
CA GLY A 421 -0.76 -2.03 6.34
C GLY A 421 -0.21 -2.36 7.70
N TYR A 422 -0.84 -1.72 8.64
CA TYR A 422 -0.51 -1.63 10.04
C TYR A 422 -1.72 -1.99 10.90
N PHE A 423 -1.48 -2.77 11.98
CA PHE A 423 -2.42 -3.10 13.05
C PHE A 423 -1.72 -2.88 14.39
N GLY A 424 -2.14 -1.85 15.11
CA GLY A 424 -1.58 -1.46 16.40
C GLY A 424 -2.04 -2.34 17.56
N VAL A 425 -1.25 -2.32 18.64
CA VAL A 425 -1.64 -2.95 19.92
C VAL A 425 -2.86 -2.31 20.57
N ASP A 426 -3.28 -1.14 20.09
CA ASP A 426 -4.50 -0.41 20.46
C ASP A 426 -5.72 -0.76 19.58
N GLU A 427 -5.62 -1.83 18.80
CA GLU A 427 -6.62 -2.23 17.81
C GLU A 427 -6.80 -1.21 16.68
N SER A 428 -5.95 -0.18 16.57
CA SER A 428 -5.94 0.70 15.41
C SER A 428 -5.47 -0.06 14.16
N MET A 429 -6.00 0.33 13.02
CA MET A 429 -5.68 -0.26 11.73
C MET A 429 -5.60 0.83 10.67
N GLU A 430 -4.60 0.71 9.81
CA GLU A 430 -4.50 1.50 8.60
C GLU A 430 -3.95 0.63 7.47
N THR A 431 -4.72 0.51 6.38
CA THR A 431 -4.36 -0.32 5.23
C THR A 431 -4.59 0.43 3.93
N ASN A 432 -3.72 0.18 2.95
CA ASN A 432 -3.86 0.68 1.58
C ASN A 432 -4.43 -0.39 0.64
N ILE A 433 -4.72 0.00 -0.59
CA ILE A 433 -4.85 -0.92 -1.72
C ILE A 433 -3.49 -1.02 -2.40
N ALA A 434 -2.93 -2.22 -2.52
CA ALA A 434 -1.62 -2.44 -3.14
C ALA A 434 -1.70 -2.33 -4.67
N ILE A 435 -1.79 -1.10 -5.18
CA ILE A 435 -1.69 -0.74 -6.59
C ILE A 435 -0.44 0.12 -6.79
N ARG A 436 0.02 0.28 -8.03
CA ARG A 436 1.32 0.94 -8.33
C ARG A 436 2.47 0.34 -7.50
N THR A 437 2.45 -0.98 -7.40
CA THR A 437 3.34 -1.77 -6.55
C THR A 437 4.20 -2.68 -7.41
N ILE A 438 5.50 -2.66 -7.16
CA ILE A 438 6.48 -3.57 -7.76
C ILE A 438 6.86 -4.59 -6.71
N VAL A 439 6.82 -5.86 -7.08
CA VAL A 439 7.34 -6.98 -6.30
C VAL A 439 8.62 -7.46 -6.96
N VAL A 440 9.68 -7.57 -6.18
CA VAL A 440 10.96 -8.12 -6.64
C VAL A 440 11.23 -9.42 -5.92
N LYS A 441 11.30 -10.50 -6.67
CA LYS A 441 11.61 -11.83 -6.17
C LYS A 441 12.53 -12.55 -7.16
N ASP A 442 13.57 -13.17 -6.66
CA ASP A 442 14.53 -13.96 -7.45
C ASP A 442 15.10 -13.21 -8.68
N GLY A 443 15.37 -11.91 -8.52
CA GLY A 443 15.88 -11.06 -9.60
C GLY A 443 14.86 -10.70 -10.69
N VAL A 444 13.57 -10.99 -10.48
CA VAL A 444 12.47 -10.60 -11.34
C VAL A 444 11.61 -9.56 -10.67
N ALA A 445 11.45 -8.40 -11.29
CA ALA A 445 10.48 -7.40 -10.90
C ALA A 445 9.15 -7.68 -11.62
N ARG A 446 8.04 -7.69 -10.86
CA ARG A 446 6.67 -7.83 -11.37
C ARG A 446 5.82 -6.68 -10.88
N TYR A 447 4.94 -6.20 -11.73
CA TYR A 447 3.90 -5.23 -11.36
C TYR A 447 2.70 -5.39 -12.29
N SER A 448 1.54 -4.95 -11.84
CA SER A 448 0.33 -5.04 -12.65
C SER A 448 -0.37 -3.69 -12.74
N ALA A 449 -1.17 -3.53 -13.79
CA ALA A 449 -2.04 -2.39 -14.00
C ALA A 449 -3.35 -2.83 -14.65
N GLY A 450 -4.42 -2.07 -14.42
CA GLY A 450 -5.73 -2.34 -14.99
C GLY A 450 -6.75 -1.26 -14.68
N GLY A 451 -7.97 -1.49 -15.11
CA GLY A 451 -9.10 -0.58 -14.95
C GLY A 451 -10.42 -1.29 -14.74
N GLY A 452 -11.37 -0.58 -14.17
CA GLY A 452 -12.74 -1.07 -13.99
C GLY A 452 -13.54 -0.91 -15.27
N LEU A 453 -13.85 -2.01 -15.95
CA LEU A 453 -14.66 -2.05 -17.15
C LEU A 453 -16.15 -1.94 -16.79
N VAL A 454 -16.84 -1.00 -17.40
CA VAL A 454 -18.27 -0.77 -17.25
C VAL A 454 -18.95 -0.81 -18.63
N PHE A 455 -20.28 -0.72 -18.67
CA PHE A 455 -21.04 -0.83 -19.92
C PHE A 455 -20.58 0.17 -21.00
N ASP A 456 -20.29 1.41 -20.62
CA ASP A 456 -19.87 2.48 -21.54
C ASP A 456 -18.35 2.51 -21.80
N SER A 457 -17.59 1.48 -21.37
CA SER A 457 -16.14 1.42 -21.60
C SER A 457 -15.82 1.11 -23.05
N GLU A 458 -14.80 1.80 -23.58
CA GLU A 458 -14.25 1.57 -24.93
C GLU A 458 -12.87 0.91 -24.82
N VAL A 459 -12.64 -0.16 -25.56
CA VAL A 459 -11.48 -1.04 -25.41
C VAL A 459 -10.14 -0.31 -25.57
N GLU A 460 -10.05 0.65 -26.50
CA GLU A 460 -8.80 1.37 -26.76
C GLU A 460 -8.51 2.40 -25.66
N ASP A 461 -9.53 3.04 -25.14
CA ASP A 461 -9.40 4.01 -24.05
C ASP A 461 -8.98 3.32 -22.77
N GLU A 462 -9.61 2.19 -22.43
CA GLU A 462 -9.27 1.39 -21.25
C GLU A 462 -7.84 0.79 -21.35
N TYR A 463 -7.45 0.34 -22.55
CA TYR A 463 -6.09 -0.16 -22.77
C TYR A 463 -5.05 0.96 -22.62
N GLN A 464 -5.34 2.16 -23.13
CA GLN A 464 -4.45 3.32 -22.98
C GLN A 464 -4.35 3.75 -21.51
N GLU A 465 -5.47 3.77 -20.78
CA GLU A 465 -5.48 4.07 -19.34
C GLU A 465 -4.63 3.07 -18.54
N LEU A 466 -4.72 1.77 -18.88
CA LEU A 466 -3.88 0.73 -18.29
C LEU A 466 -2.39 1.01 -18.53
N LEU A 467 -2.00 1.38 -19.74
CA LEU A 467 -0.61 1.73 -20.06
C LEU A 467 -0.16 2.99 -19.31
N ASP A 468 -1.01 4.00 -19.19
CA ASP A 468 -0.71 5.21 -18.45
C ASP A 468 -0.50 4.94 -16.95
N LYS A 469 -1.31 4.06 -16.36
CA LYS A 469 -1.15 3.60 -14.97
C LYS A 469 0.15 2.79 -14.76
N SER A 470 0.61 2.04 -15.76
CA SER A 470 1.83 1.24 -15.71
C SER A 470 3.11 2.05 -15.91
N ARG A 471 3.02 3.21 -16.55
CA ARG A 471 4.15 4.01 -17.06
C ARG A 471 5.23 4.27 -16.02
N MET A 472 4.84 4.70 -14.82
CA MET A 472 5.80 5.05 -13.77
C MET A 472 6.61 3.86 -13.28
N MET A 473 5.98 2.70 -13.07
CA MET A 473 6.67 1.47 -12.70
C MET A 473 7.62 1.03 -13.81
N THR A 474 7.16 1.11 -15.08
CA THR A 474 8.01 0.86 -16.24
C THR A 474 9.23 1.78 -16.26
N GLU A 475 9.02 3.09 -16.05
CA GLU A 475 10.11 4.07 -16.03
C GLU A 475 11.10 3.82 -14.90
N ALA A 476 10.64 3.43 -13.73
CA ALA A 476 11.50 3.12 -12.60
C ALA A 476 12.42 1.91 -12.86
N LEU A 477 11.96 0.94 -13.66
CA LEU A 477 12.76 -0.23 -14.02
C LEU A 477 13.76 0.05 -15.15
N PHE A 478 13.45 0.98 -16.06
CA PHE A 478 14.22 1.17 -17.31
C PHE A 478 14.97 2.50 -17.42
N LYS A 479 14.59 3.56 -16.67
CA LYS A 479 15.26 4.86 -16.75
C LYS A 479 16.34 5.03 -15.67
N ASN A 480 17.59 4.74 -16.05
CA ASN A 480 18.78 5.06 -15.25
C ASN A 480 19.19 6.54 -15.40
N LYS A 481 18.35 7.49 -15.03
CA LYS A 481 18.83 8.87 -14.88
C LYS A 481 18.78 9.24 -13.40
N ARG A 482 19.98 9.55 -12.84
CA ARG A 482 20.04 10.28 -11.55
C ARG A 482 19.13 11.50 -11.66
N PRO A 483 18.34 11.86 -10.65
CA PRO A 483 17.79 13.20 -10.59
C PRO A 483 18.97 14.15 -10.68
N SER A 484 18.96 15.04 -11.67
CA SER A 484 19.86 16.18 -11.68
C SER A 484 19.47 17.03 -10.46
N ASN A 485 20.40 17.16 -9.50
CA ASN A 485 20.31 18.18 -8.48
C ASN A 485 20.15 19.53 -9.21
N ASN A 486 18.97 20.09 -9.19
CA ASN A 486 18.67 21.48 -9.46
C ASN A 486 17.92 22.05 -8.25
#